data_54eaac642f7b0ffee372c066c2a566e3
#
_entry.id   54eaac642f7b0ffee372c066c2a566e3
#
_cell.length_a   1.000
_cell.length_b   1.000
_cell.length_c   1.000
_cell.angle_alpha   90.00
_cell.angle_beta   90.00
_cell.angle_gamma   90.00
#
_symmetry.space_group_name_H-M   'P 1'
#
loop_
_entity.id
_entity.type
_entity.pdbx_description
1 polymer ?
#
loop_
_entity_poly.entity_id
_entity_poly.type
_entity_poly.pdbx_seq_one_letter_code
_entity_poly.pdbx_strand_id
1 'polypeptide(L)'
;ISALLESTLNFPELNHKYDIHLLKGIKLCPEAIESNCIYTISCIDGVNGEKLSPNWLKDRIEKSGIKSINLLVDLTNYILLEQGQPLHAFDKDKLSNLIGKEVSPEDFSVRKGKDNESLICLDGKEYDLNDNITVITCCDKPVAIAGVIGGLETSVSNTTSSIYLEGAVFNPVTI
;
A
#
# COMPACT_ATOMS: atom_id res chain seq x y z
N ILE A 1 -23.13 -5.40 14.35
CA ILE A 1 -23.55 -4.20 15.12
C ILE A 1 -24.92 -3.72 14.62
N SER A 2 -25.11 -3.48 13.30
CA SER A 2 -26.39 -3.03 12.73
C SER A 2 -27.55 -3.93 13.16
N ALA A 3 -27.38 -5.26 13.03
CA ALA A 3 -28.39 -6.24 13.47
C ALA A 3 -28.66 -6.19 14.98
N LEU A 4 -27.62 -5.94 15.81
CA LEU A 4 -27.77 -5.84 17.26
C LEU A 4 -28.47 -4.53 17.71
N LEU A 5 -28.34 -3.48 16.91
CA LEU A 5 -28.94 -2.18 17.18
C LEU A 5 -30.27 -1.98 16.45
N GLU A 6 -30.75 -2.99 15.70
CA GLU A 6 -31.95 -2.92 14.85
C GLU A 6 -31.95 -1.68 13.94
N SER A 7 -30.76 -1.25 13.50
CA SER A 7 -30.55 -0.07 12.68
C SER A 7 -30.21 -0.45 11.23
N THR A 8 -30.60 0.41 10.29
CA THR A 8 -30.26 0.22 8.88
C THR A 8 -28.75 0.38 8.67
N LEU A 9 -28.14 -0.55 7.95
CA LEU A 9 -26.76 -0.43 7.55
C LEU A 9 -26.66 0.55 6.37
N ASN A 10 -26.07 1.71 6.59
CA ASN A 10 -25.83 2.71 5.57
C ASN A 10 -24.38 2.58 5.07
N PHE A 11 -24.23 2.15 3.83
CA PHE A 11 -22.92 2.21 3.15
C PHE A 11 -22.68 3.64 2.65
N PRO A 12 -21.41 4.14 2.70
CA PRO A 12 -21.09 5.41 2.08
C PRO A 12 -21.39 5.35 0.58
N GLU A 13 -22.04 6.39 0.05
CA GLU A 13 -22.23 6.52 -1.39
C GLU A 13 -20.87 6.72 -2.05
N LEU A 14 -20.45 5.75 -2.84
CA LEU A 14 -19.27 5.88 -3.68
C LEU A 14 -19.66 6.76 -4.88
N ASN A 15 -19.32 8.03 -4.84
CA ASN A 15 -19.43 8.90 -5.99
C ASN A 15 -18.40 8.48 -7.05
N HIS A 16 -18.79 7.57 -7.94
CA HIS A 16 -17.99 7.07 -9.06
C HIS A 16 -17.76 8.15 -10.14
N LYS A 17 -17.11 9.24 -9.77
CA LYS A 17 -16.63 10.25 -10.75
C LYS A 17 -15.23 9.95 -11.27
N TYR A 18 -14.61 8.84 -10.82
CA TYR A 18 -13.27 8.47 -11.24
C TYR A 18 -13.35 7.43 -12.34
N ASP A 19 -12.74 7.75 -13.46
CA ASP A 19 -12.64 6.88 -14.62
C ASP A 19 -11.77 5.65 -14.25
N ILE A 20 -12.41 4.48 -14.19
CA ILE A 20 -11.74 3.19 -13.87
C ILE A 20 -10.64 2.85 -14.92
N HIS A 21 -10.54 3.62 -16.00
CA HIS A 21 -9.48 3.49 -17.00
C HIS A 21 -8.06 3.81 -16.49
N LEU A 22 -7.88 4.28 -15.25
CA LEU A 22 -6.58 4.50 -14.62
C LEU A 22 -5.88 3.21 -14.18
N LEU A 23 -6.51 2.06 -14.27
CA LEU A 23 -5.93 0.76 -13.92
C LEU A 23 -5.15 0.14 -15.10
N LYS A 24 -4.33 0.94 -15.79
CA LYS A 24 -3.52 0.43 -16.89
C LYS A 24 -2.21 -0.21 -16.39
N GLY A 25 -2.11 -1.52 -16.63
CA GLY A 25 -0.81 -2.07 -17.01
C GLY A 25 0.13 -2.54 -15.91
N ILE A 26 -0.37 -3.00 -14.75
CA ILE A 26 0.54 -3.66 -13.80
C ILE A 26 0.89 -5.04 -14.33
N LYS A 27 2.20 -5.29 -14.49
CA LYS A 27 2.71 -6.60 -14.88
C LYS A 27 2.72 -7.51 -13.64
N LEU A 28 1.75 -8.41 -13.57
CA LEU A 28 1.83 -9.53 -12.63
C LEU A 28 2.72 -10.61 -13.23
N CYS A 29 3.59 -11.22 -12.41
CA CYS A 29 4.29 -12.41 -12.82
C CYS A 29 3.28 -13.58 -13.01
N PRO A 30 3.63 -14.63 -13.77
CA PRO A 30 2.73 -15.78 -13.98
C PRO A 30 2.23 -16.38 -12.67
N GLU A 31 3.07 -16.50 -11.67
CA GLU A 31 2.72 -17.05 -10.35
C GLU A 31 1.71 -16.17 -9.61
N ALA A 32 1.81 -14.86 -9.73
CA ALA A 32 0.83 -13.92 -9.15
C ALA A 32 -0.52 -14.02 -9.88
N ILE A 33 -0.52 -14.23 -11.19
CA ILE A 33 -1.74 -14.45 -11.98
C ILE A 33 -2.40 -15.78 -11.59
N GLU A 34 -1.63 -16.85 -11.51
CA GLU A 34 -2.11 -18.18 -11.09
C GLU A 34 -2.68 -18.18 -9.67
N SER A 35 -2.13 -17.34 -8.78
CA SER A 35 -2.62 -17.18 -7.41
C SER A 35 -3.84 -16.27 -7.27
N ASN A 36 -4.46 -15.81 -8.37
CA ASN A 36 -5.55 -14.83 -8.37
C ASN A 36 -5.22 -13.53 -7.63
N CYS A 37 -3.98 -13.07 -7.69
CA CYS A 37 -3.59 -11.77 -7.15
C CYS A 37 -4.22 -10.64 -7.99
N ILE A 38 -4.81 -9.68 -7.30
CA ILE A 38 -5.22 -8.39 -7.90
C ILE A 38 -4.28 -7.33 -7.30
N TYR A 39 -3.62 -6.58 -8.15
CA TYR A 39 -2.71 -5.52 -7.73
C TYR A 39 -3.01 -4.24 -8.50
N THR A 40 -3.17 -3.15 -7.77
CA THR A 40 -3.41 -1.82 -8.34
C THR A 40 -2.42 -0.83 -7.75
N ILE A 41 -1.98 0.12 -8.57
CA ILE A 41 -1.15 1.23 -8.12
C ILE A 41 -1.56 2.51 -8.84
N SER A 42 -1.66 3.61 -8.09
CA SER A 42 -2.07 4.90 -8.61
C SER A 42 -1.09 5.97 -8.15
N CYS A 43 -0.67 6.86 -9.06
CA CYS A 43 0.13 8.02 -8.70
C CYS A 43 -0.79 9.14 -8.19
N ILE A 44 -0.44 9.74 -7.06
CA ILE A 44 -1.13 10.90 -6.48
C ILE A 44 -0.08 11.96 -6.20
N ASP A 45 -0.16 13.07 -6.94
CA ASP A 45 0.72 14.23 -6.77
C ASP A 45 0.06 15.29 -5.87
N GLY A 46 0.88 16.17 -5.28
CA GLY A 46 0.41 17.29 -4.48
C GLY A 46 -0.09 16.90 -3.08
N VAL A 47 0.34 15.75 -2.55
CA VAL A 47 0.07 15.39 -1.15
C VAL A 47 0.94 16.25 -0.21
N ASN A 48 0.55 16.33 1.05
CA ASN A 48 1.31 17.04 2.08
C ASN A 48 1.63 16.09 3.22
N GLY A 49 2.87 15.60 3.26
CA GLY A 49 3.37 14.67 4.28
C GLY A 49 3.46 15.26 5.68
N GLU A 50 3.58 16.60 5.83
CA GLU A 50 3.58 17.26 7.14
C GLU A 50 2.18 17.38 7.75
N LYS A 51 1.13 17.23 6.94
CA LYS A 51 -0.24 17.45 7.41
C LYS A 51 -0.62 16.42 8.47
N LEU A 52 -1.03 16.94 9.61
CA LEU A 52 -1.55 16.12 10.70
C LEU A 52 -2.99 15.66 10.40
N SER A 53 -3.32 14.51 10.91
CA SER A 53 -4.67 13.97 10.82
C SER A 53 -5.64 14.86 11.60
N PRO A 54 -6.84 15.14 11.05
CA PRO A 54 -7.88 15.83 11.82
C PRO A 54 -8.31 14.97 13.03
N ASN A 55 -8.76 15.62 14.09
CA ASN A 55 -9.07 14.95 15.36
C ASN A 55 -10.03 13.77 15.21
N TRP A 56 -11.05 13.89 14.37
CA TRP A 56 -12.02 12.81 14.16
C TRP A 56 -11.37 11.54 13.59
N LEU A 57 -10.38 11.69 12.68
CA LEU A 57 -9.65 10.58 12.07
C LEU A 57 -8.70 9.94 13.09
N LYS A 58 -7.91 10.78 13.77
CA LYS A 58 -7.01 10.36 14.84
C LYS A 58 -7.75 9.58 15.92
N ASP A 59 -8.87 10.14 16.43
CA ASP A 59 -9.67 9.49 17.46
C ASP A 59 -10.19 8.10 17.05
N ARG A 60 -10.63 7.95 15.80
CA ARG A 60 -11.12 6.65 15.28
C ARG A 60 -10.02 5.61 15.21
N ILE A 61 -8.86 5.99 14.70
CA ILE A 61 -7.70 5.10 14.55
C ILE A 61 -7.19 4.68 15.93
N GLU A 62 -7.01 5.64 16.86
CA GLU A 62 -6.49 5.36 18.21
C GLU A 62 -7.48 4.51 19.03
N LYS A 63 -8.78 4.77 18.93
CA LYS A 63 -9.81 3.93 19.56
C LYS A 63 -9.90 2.52 18.98
N SER A 64 -9.40 2.32 17.77
CA SER A 64 -9.26 0.98 17.14
C SER A 64 -7.93 0.29 17.47
N GLY A 65 -7.10 0.90 18.33
CA GLY A 65 -5.83 0.33 18.78
C GLY A 65 -4.64 0.60 17.86
N ILE A 66 -4.80 1.45 16.85
CA ILE A 66 -3.73 1.82 15.92
C ILE A 66 -3.18 3.19 16.31
N LYS A 67 -1.87 3.35 16.40
CA LYS A 67 -1.23 4.64 16.69
C LYS A 67 -1.32 5.56 15.46
N SER A 68 -1.84 6.78 15.64
CA SER A 68 -1.81 7.82 14.62
C SER A 68 -0.36 8.28 14.38
N ILE A 69 0.02 8.45 13.11
CA ILE A 69 1.38 8.80 12.68
C ILE A 69 1.36 10.13 11.91
N ASN A 70 0.76 10.15 10.73
CA ASN A 70 0.53 11.33 9.89
C ASN A 70 -0.69 11.10 9.01
N LEU A 71 -1.17 12.14 8.33
CA LEU A 71 -2.40 12.06 7.55
C LEU A 71 -2.36 10.96 6.49
N LEU A 72 -1.23 10.75 5.80
CA LEU A 72 -1.14 9.76 4.72
C LEU A 72 -1.28 8.33 5.25
N VAL A 73 -0.53 7.99 6.30
CA VAL A 73 -0.60 6.67 6.94
C VAL A 73 -1.95 6.46 7.62
N ASP A 74 -2.47 7.49 8.27
CA ASP A 74 -3.74 7.41 8.99
C ASP A 74 -4.92 7.21 8.04
N LEU A 75 -4.89 7.82 6.84
CA LEU A 75 -5.90 7.57 5.80
C LEU A 75 -5.86 6.13 5.29
N THR A 76 -4.68 5.55 5.05
CA THR A 76 -4.58 4.14 4.63
C THR A 76 -5.10 3.19 5.72
N ASN A 77 -4.76 3.45 6.99
CA ASN A 77 -5.28 2.70 8.13
C ASN A 77 -6.79 2.88 8.31
N TYR A 78 -7.31 4.08 8.09
CA TYR A 78 -8.75 4.34 8.19
C TYR A 78 -9.53 3.55 7.13
N ILE A 79 -9.08 3.52 5.88
CA ILE A 79 -9.69 2.71 4.81
C ILE A 79 -9.65 1.23 5.16
N LEU A 80 -8.53 0.74 5.70
CA LEU A 80 -8.45 -0.64 6.19
C LEU A 80 -9.53 -0.94 7.25
N LEU A 81 -9.71 -0.06 8.23
CA LEU A 81 -10.69 -0.25 9.30
C LEU A 81 -12.13 -0.14 8.81
N GLU A 82 -12.41 0.78 7.89
CA GLU A 82 -13.76 1.06 7.42
C GLU A 82 -14.21 0.09 6.31
N GLN A 83 -13.32 -0.24 5.37
CA GLN A 83 -13.65 -1.01 4.17
C GLN A 83 -13.05 -2.42 4.16
N GLY A 84 -12.13 -2.72 5.09
CA GLY A 84 -11.40 -3.99 5.10
C GLY A 84 -10.36 -4.11 3.98
N GLN A 85 -10.03 -3.00 3.30
CA GLN A 85 -9.06 -2.97 2.22
C GLN A 85 -7.74 -2.38 2.68
N PRO A 86 -6.68 -3.21 2.84
CA PRO A 86 -5.34 -2.71 3.10
C PRO A 86 -4.83 -1.85 1.95
N LEU A 87 -4.22 -0.72 2.27
CA LEU A 87 -3.56 0.16 1.32
C LEU A 87 -2.14 0.43 1.80
N HIS A 88 -1.21 0.62 0.85
CA HIS A 88 0.13 1.07 1.14
C HIS A 88 0.49 2.30 0.29
N ALA A 89 1.27 3.21 0.87
CA ALA A 89 1.73 4.41 0.18
C ALA A 89 3.27 4.41 0.10
N PHE A 90 3.79 4.41 -1.11
CA PHE A 90 5.22 4.61 -1.39
C PHE A 90 5.48 6.08 -1.70
N ASP A 91 6.56 6.64 -1.15
CA ASP A 91 7.06 7.97 -1.52
C ASP A 91 7.65 7.92 -2.94
N LYS A 92 7.10 8.70 -3.87
CA LYS A 92 7.47 8.69 -5.29
C LYS A 92 8.91 9.16 -5.51
N ASP A 93 9.34 10.19 -4.77
CA ASP A 93 10.69 10.74 -4.92
C ASP A 93 11.73 9.79 -4.35
N LYS A 94 11.45 9.17 -3.21
CA LYS A 94 12.33 8.14 -2.63
C LYS A 94 12.44 6.91 -3.53
N LEU A 95 11.32 6.46 -4.13
CA LEU A 95 11.35 5.38 -5.13
C LEU A 95 12.22 5.74 -6.33
N SER A 96 12.03 6.94 -6.89
CA SER A 96 12.82 7.40 -8.04
C SER A 96 14.31 7.49 -7.71
N ASN A 97 14.65 7.96 -6.51
CA ASN A 97 16.03 8.00 -6.02
C ASN A 97 16.61 6.59 -5.84
N LEU A 98 15.84 5.66 -5.26
CA LEU A 98 16.24 4.28 -5.01
C LEU A 98 16.51 3.51 -6.32
N ILE A 99 15.72 3.79 -7.36
CA ILE A 99 15.82 3.17 -8.69
C ILE A 99 16.83 3.89 -9.60
N GLY A 100 17.08 5.19 -9.35
CA GLY A 100 17.97 6.01 -10.17
C GLY A 100 17.32 6.55 -11.45
N LYS A 101 16.01 6.50 -11.57
CA LYS A 101 15.22 7.07 -12.67
C LYS A 101 13.83 7.49 -12.19
N GLU A 102 13.14 8.32 -12.97
CA GLU A 102 11.72 8.56 -12.74
C GLU A 102 10.94 7.25 -12.89
N VAL A 103 10.11 6.96 -11.88
CA VAL A 103 9.31 5.73 -11.79
C VAL A 103 7.89 6.00 -12.26
N SER A 104 7.29 5.01 -12.90
CA SER A 104 5.90 5.00 -13.34
C SER A 104 5.14 3.78 -12.78
N PRO A 105 3.80 3.75 -12.83
CA PRO A 105 3.03 2.58 -12.40
C PRO A 105 3.43 1.27 -13.09
N GLU A 106 3.88 1.34 -14.34
CA GLU A 106 4.30 0.18 -15.15
C GLU A 106 5.63 -0.44 -14.69
N ASP A 107 6.38 0.27 -13.86
CA ASP A 107 7.64 -0.22 -13.27
C ASP A 107 7.42 -1.15 -12.08
N PHE A 108 6.19 -1.21 -11.55
CA PHE A 108 5.84 -2.09 -10.45
C PHE A 108 5.50 -3.50 -10.92
N SER A 109 5.83 -4.48 -10.10
CA SER A 109 5.52 -5.89 -10.33
C SER A 109 5.36 -6.63 -9.01
N VAL A 110 4.66 -7.75 -9.05
CA VAL A 110 4.55 -8.71 -7.95
C VAL A 110 5.24 -10.00 -8.38
N ARG A 111 6.18 -10.49 -7.60
CA ARG A 111 6.92 -11.75 -7.87
C ARG A 111 7.36 -12.43 -6.59
N LYS A 112 7.91 -13.61 -6.73
CA LYS A 112 8.66 -14.27 -5.64
C LYS A 112 9.99 -13.57 -5.39
N GLY A 113 10.42 -13.56 -4.13
CA GLY A 113 11.77 -13.14 -3.77
C GLY A 113 12.82 -14.04 -4.43
N LYS A 114 14.05 -13.56 -4.51
CA LYS A 114 15.18 -14.30 -5.06
C LYS A 114 16.18 -14.57 -3.93
N ASP A 115 16.92 -15.65 -4.02
CA ASP A 115 18.05 -15.90 -3.13
C ASP A 115 19.05 -14.75 -3.20
N ASN A 116 19.62 -14.39 -2.06
CA ASN A 116 20.53 -13.26 -1.88
C ASN A 116 19.91 -11.86 -2.05
N GLU A 117 18.59 -11.74 -2.10
CA GLU A 117 17.90 -10.46 -1.90
C GLU A 117 17.58 -10.26 -0.42
N SER A 118 17.63 -9.02 0.06
CA SER A 118 17.13 -8.64 1.38
C SER A 118 16.34 -7.33 1.28
N LEU A 119 15.53 -7.06 2.29
CA LEU A 119 14.75 -5.84 2.40
C LEU A 119 14.72 -5.35 3.86
N ILE A 120 15.13 -4.10 4.08
CA ILE A 120 14.91 -3.43 5.35
C ILE A 120 13.48 -2.91 5.37
N CYS A 121 12.68 -3.39 6.33
CA CYS A 121 11.27 -3.08 6.44
C CYS A 121 10.98 -1.94 7.43
N LEU A 122 9.71 -1.51 7.48
CA LEU A 122 9.24 -0.39 8.32
C LEU A 122 9.45 -0.60 9.82
N ASP A 123 9.63 -1.84 10.28
CA ASP A 123 9.98 -2.17 11.67
C ASP A 123 11.49 -2.03 11.97
N GLY A 124 12.28 -1.60 10.98
CA GLY A 124 13.73 -1.41 11.07
C GLY A 124 14.55 -2.70 11.00
N LYS A 125 13.93 -3.84 10.73
CA LYS A 125 14.63 -5.12 10.57
C LYS A 125 14.91 -5.40 9.11
N GLU A 126 16.01 -6.12 8.87
CA GLU A 126 16.35 -6.67 7.57
C GLU A 126 15.83 -8.11 7.47
N TYR A 127 15.17 -8.40 6.35
CA TYR A 127 14.62 -9.71 6.05
C TYR A 127 15.26 -10.27 4.79
N ASP A 128 15.83 -11.48 4.91
CA ASP A 128 16.29 -12.23 3.75
C ASP A 128 15.09 -12.74 2.95
N LEU A 129 15.14 -12.53 1.65
CA LEU A 129 14.08 -12.91 0.72
C LEU A 129 14.44 -14.23 0.04
N ASN A 130 13.43 -15.00 -0.32
CA ASN A 130 13.56 -16.24 -1.06
C ASN A 130 12.29 -16.55 -1.85
N ASP A 131 12.24 -17.68 -2.54
CA ASP A 131 11.14 -18.09 -3.41
C ASP A 131 9.81 -18.41 -2.69
N ASN A 132 9.82 -18.52 -1.35
CA ASN A 132 8.61 -18.69 -0.56
C ASN A 132 7.94 -17.33 -0.22
N ILE A 133 8.67 -16.23 -0.34
CA ILE A 133 8.21 -14.89 0.01
C ILE A 133 7.75 -14.15 -1.25
N THR A 134 6.51 -13.69 -1.26
CA THR A 134 6.01 -12.81 -2.34
C THR A 134 6.42 -11.38 -2.04
N VAL A 135 6.97 -10.69 -3.03
CA VAL A 135 7.44 -9.31 -2.92
C VAL A 135 6.79 -8.40 -3.95
N ILE A 136 6.63 -7.15 -3.59
CA ILE A 136 6.34 -6.07 -4.51
C ILE A 136 7.67 -5.47 -4.92
N THR A 137 7.85 -5.29 -6.23
CA THR A 137 9.08 -4.74 -6.79
C THR A 137 8.81 -3.51 -7.62
N CYS A 138 9.81 -2.63 -7.69
CA CYS A 138 9.86 -1.52 -8.64
C CYS A 138 11.13 -1.67 -9.47
N CYS A 139 11.03 -1.76 -10.79
CA CYS A 139 12.14 -2.11 -11.68
C CYS A 139 12.93 -3.34 -11.20
N ASP A 140 12.23 -4.38 -10.82
CA ASP A 140 12.75 -5.65 -10.26
C ASP A 140 13.41 -5.54 -8.86
N LYS A 141 13.59 -4.36 -8.28
CA LYS A 141 14.10 -4.17 -6.92
C LYS A 141 12.96 -4.33 -5.90
N PRO A 142 13.10 -5.19 -4.88
CA PRO A 142 12.10 -5.34 -3.82
C PRO A 142 11.87 -4.04 -3.06
N VAL A 143 10.59 -3.68 -2.87
CA VAL A 143 10.17 -2.47 -2.14
C VAL A 143 9.16 -2.75 -1.03
N ALA A 144 8.58 -3.96 -1.01
CA ALA A 144 7.72 -4.43 0.08
C ALA A 144 7.64 -5.96 0.09
N ILE A 145 7.38 -6.55 1.25
CA ILE A 145 6.89 -7.93 1.39
C ILE A 145 5.36 -7.87 1.22
N ALA A 146 4.87 -8.51 0.18
CA ALA A 146 3.49 -8.40 -0.27
C ALA A 146 2.49 -8.81 0.84
N GLY A 147 1.53 -7.94 1.14
CA GLY A 147 0.51 -8.18 2.15
C GLY A 147 0.99 -8.20 3.61
N VAL A 148 2.29 -7.97 3.85
CA VAL A 148 2.90 -8.07 5.20
C VAL A 148 3.44 -6.72 5.66
N ILE A 149 4.46 -6.17 4.98
CA ILE A 149 5.14 -4.96 5.45
C ILE A 149 5.86 -4.24 4.30
N GLY A 150 5.80 -2.91 4.30
CA GLY A 150 6.52 -2.07 3.36
C GLY A 150 8.01 -1.92 3.68
N GLY A 151 8.79 -1.57 2.66
CA GLY A 151 10.20 -1.24 2.80
C GLY A 151 10.41 0.14 3.43
N LEU A 152 11.46 0.26 4.26
CA LEU A 152 11.78 1.49 4.97
C LEU A 152 12.22 2.62 4.03
N GLU A 153 13.03 2.29 3.02
CA GLU A 153 13.63 3.27 2.10
C GLU A 153 12.61 4.01 1.24
N THR A 154 11.42 3.42 1.02
CA THR A 154 10.35 3.98 0.19
C THR A 154 9.19 4.52 0.99
N SER A 155 9.33 4.56 2.32
CA SER A 155 8.27 4.99 3.24
C SER A 155 7.96 6.47 3.13
N VAL A 156 6.69 6.83 3.27
CA VAL A 156 6.25 8.22 3.36
C VAL A 156 6.81 8.92 4.61
N SER A 157 7.05 10.21 4.50
CA SER A 157 7.61 11.06 5.56
C SER A 157 7.00 12.46 5.50
N ASN A 158 7.44 13.33 6.40
CA ASN A 158 6.97 14.72 6.42
C ASN A 158 7.32 15.50 5.14
N THR A 159 8.33 15.07 4.40
CA THR A 159 8.75 15.72 3.14
C THR A 159 8.04 15.16 1.90
N THR A 160 7.21 14.14 2.06
CA THR A 160 6.51 13.49 0.93
C THR A 160 5.52 14.45 0.27
N SER A 161 5.68 14.66 -1.03
CA SER A 161 4.83 15.53 -1.87
C SER A 161 4.05 14.77 -2.95
N SER A 162 4.44 13.54 -3.23
CA SER A 162 3.80 12.66 -4.21
C SER A 162 3.94 11.21 -3.77
N ILE A 163 2.93 10.40 -4.02
CA ILE A 163 2.91 8.99 -3.62
C ILE A 163 2.46 8.09 -4.76
N TYR A 164 2.89 6.84 -4.68
CA TYR A 164 2.21 5.73 -5.31
C TYR A 164 1.36 5.03 -4.25
N LEU A 165 0.03 5.04 -4.46
CA LEU A 165 -0.92 4.36 -3.60
C LEU A 165 -1.21 2.96 -4.16
N GLU A 166 -0.91 1.96 -3.36
CA GLU A 166 -1.12 0.55 -3.65
C GLU A 166 -2.43 0.07 -3.03
N GLY A 167 -3.17 -0.73 -3.79
CA GLY A 167 -4.25 -1.56 -3.30
C GLY A 167 -4.13 -2.96 -3.89
N ALA A 168 -4.13 -3.99 -3.05
CA ALA A 168 -3.92 -5.36 -3.51
C ALA A 168 -4.83 -6.37 -2.80
N VAL A 169 -5.12 -7.45 -3.52
CA VAL A 169 -5.71 -8.67 -2.97
C VAL A 169 -4.76 -9.82 -3.31
N PHE A 170 -4.24 -10.46 -2.30
CA PHE A 170 -3.36 -11.61 -2.44
C PHE A 170 -4.05 -12.90 -2.06
N ASN A 171 -3.59 -14.02 -2.59
CA ASN A 171 -4.04 -15.33 -2.15
C ASN A 171 -3.56 -15.57 -0.70
N PRO A 172 -4.47 -15.83 0.26
CA PRO A 172 -4.10 -16.00 1.66
C PRO A 172 -3.22 -17.23 1.94
N VAL A 173 -3.09 -18.15 0.98
CA VAL A 173 -2.20 -19.31 1.10
C VAL A 173 -0.74 -18.96 0.76
N THR A 174 -0.53 -17.85 0.01
CA THR A 174 0.81 -17.43 -0.45
C THR A 174 1.38 -16.25 0.32
N ILE A 175 0.62 -15.72 1.31
CA ILE A 175 1.01 -14.60 2.19
C ILE A 175 1.23 -15.11 3.62
#